data_8940d63803ffbcc14235f41173e5fdb9
#
_entry.id   8940d63803ffbcc14235f41173e5fdb9
#
_cell.length_a   1.000
_cell.length_b   1.000
_cell.length_c   1.000
_cell.angle_alpha   90.00
_cell.angle_beta   90.00
_cell.angle_gamma   90.00
#
_symmetry.space_group_name_H-M   'P 1'
#
loop_
_entity.id
_entity.type
_entity.pdbx_description
1 polymer ?
#
loop_
_entity_poly.entity_id
_entity_poly.type
_entity_poly.pdbx_seq_one_letter_code
_entity_poly.pdbx_strand_id
1 'polypeptide(L)'
;GGAAASALISGHTGVHGALGARLARFVRLPRALHFGAGYLANLGLVAALAGRGGTVFSDELNHACFIDGARLSRAEVRVYPHLDLTALERMLADCASPGKLVASDAVFSMDGDIAPLPELLALCERHDAWLVVDDAHGFGVLGEGGRGTLAHFGIASPRIVYMGTLGKAAGVHGAFVAGDEAVIEWLVQRARTYVFPTATPPLLAVALVKSLELVETEEHRRQRLRTLIE
;
A
#
# COMPACT_ATOMS: atom_id res chain seq x y z
N GLY A 1 18.35 4.94 21.92
CA GLY A 1 17.05 5.20 22.38
C GLY A 1 15.97 4.37 21.74
N GLY A 2 14.93 4.07 22.54
CA GLY A 2 13.71 3.41 22.06
C GLY A 2 12.73 4.38 21.41
N ALA A 3 11.57 3.87 21.04
CA ALA A 3 10.51 4.65 20.37
C ALA A 3 9.65 5.50 21.32
N ALA A 4 9.91 5.49 22.61
CA ALA A 4 9.20 6.19 23.69
C ALA A 4 7.70 5.84 23.78
N ALA A 5 6.85 6.33 22.87
CA ALA A 5 5.40 6.12 22.87
C ALA A 5 4.86 5.90 21.45
N SER A 6 3.55 5.95 21.28
CA SER A 6 2.94 5.97 19.95
C SER A 6 3.33 7.23 19.17
N ALA A 7 3.20 7.17 17.85
CA ALA A 7 3.61 8.26 16.96
C ALA A 7 2.94 9.60 17.33
N LEU A 8 1.65 9.58 17.65
CA LEU A 8 0.87 10.80 17.95
C LEU A 8 1.14 11.40 19.34
N ILE A 9 1.83 10.68 20.24
CA ILE A 9 2.15 11.16 21.58
C ILE A 9 3.57 11.74 21.60
N SER A 10 4.58 10.90 21.48
CA SER A 10 6.00 11.32 21.51
C SER A 10 6.93 10.42 20.73
N GLY A 11 6.40 9.42 20.01
CA GLY A 11 7.21 8.48 19.25
C GLY A 11 7.66 8.99 17.88
N HIS A 12 6.97 9.99 17.31
CA HIS A 12 7.35 10.60 16.04
C HIS A 12 8.48 11.62 16.24
N THR A 13 9.53 11.48 15.47
CA THR A 13 10.70 12.37 15.50
C THR A 13 10.99 12.92 14.11
N GLY A 14 11.90 13.88 14.00
CA GLY A 14 12.30 14.47 12.71
C GLY A 14 12.75 13.44 11.66
N VAL A 15 13.39 12.33 12.09
CA VAL A 15 13.81 11.27 11.14
C VAL A 15 12.64 10.48 10.58
N HIS A 16 11.54 10.32 11.31
CA HIS A 16 10.31 9.71 10.79
C HIS A 16 9.65 10.60 9.74
N GLY A 17 9.60 11.92 10.00
CA GLY A 17 9.13 12.89 9.01
C GLY A 17 9.98 12.90 7.74
N ALA A 18 11.29 12.86 7.88
CA ALA A 18 12.23 12.78 6.76
C ALA A 18 12.04 11.48 5.96
N LEU A 19 11.82 10.32 6.62
CA LEU A 19 11.52 9.07 5.97
C LEU A 19 10.20 9.15 5.19
N GLY A 20 9.13 9.66 5.80
CA GLY A 20 7.84 9.83 5.13
C GLY A 20 7.95 10.68 3.85
N ALA A 21 8.62 11.83 3.94
CA ALA A 21 8.87 12.70 2.79
C ALA A 21 9.74 12.00 1.72
N ARG A 22 10.72 11.19 2.14
CA ARG A 22 11.58 10.43 1.21
C ARG A 22 10.81 9.33 0.49
N LEU A 23 9.95 8.59 1.20
CA LEU A 23 9.07 7.56 0.63
C LEU A 23 8.10 8.15 -0.38
N ALA A 24 7.40 9.23 -0.02
CA ALA A 24 6.48 9.93 -0.91
C ALA A 24 7.15 10.35 -2.23
N ARG A 25 8.33 10.97 -2.14
CA ARG A 25 9.12 11.35 -3.33
C ARG A 25 9.56 10.13 -4.14
N PHE A 26 9.98 9.05 -3.48
CA PHE A 26 10.44 7.83 -4.16
C PHE A 26 9.34 7.22 -5.03
N VAL A 27 8.13 7.06 -4.49
CA VAL A 27 6.99 6.51 -5.24
C VAL A 27 6.21 7.57 -6.04
N ARG A 28 6.64 8.83 -6.02
CA ARG A 28 6.01 9.96 -6.72
C ARG A 28 4.54 10.18 -6.36
N LEU A 29 4.23 10.03 -5.06
CA LEU A 29 2.91 10.32 -4.51
C LEU A 29 2.97 11.51 -3.53
N PRO A 30 1.85 12.23 -3.29
CA PRO A 30 1.86 13.47 -2.52
C PRO A 30 2.37 13.32 -1.09
N ARG A 31 1.95 12.26 -0.39
CA ARG A 31 2.30 12.04 1.01
C ARG A 31 2.45 10.55 1.32
N ALA A 32 3.27 10.22 2.34
CA ALA A 32 3.42 8.85 2.83
C ALA A 32 3.40 8.79 4.36
N LEU A 33 2.87 7.68 4.89
CA LEU A 33 2.76 7.37 6.29
C LEU A 33 3.44 6.02 6.58
N HIS A 34 4.38 6.00 7.52
CA HIS A 34 5.13 4.79 7.87
C HIS A 34 4.41 3.96 8.94
N PHE A 35 4.39 2.64 8.76
CA PHE A 35 3.82 1.64 9.67
C PHE A 35 4.89 0.63 10.11
N GLY A 36 4.66 -0.02 11.25
CA GLY A 36 5.59 -1.03 11.78
C GLY A 36 5.64 -2.32 10.97
N ALA A 37 4.63 -2.65 10.15
CA ALA A 37 4.59 -3.84 9.31
C ALA A 37 3.57 -3.68 8.19
N GLY A 38 3.74 -4.42 7.06
CA GLY A 38 2.79 -4.44 5.95
C GLY A 38 1.39 -4.91 6.36
N TYR A 39 1.33 -5.97 7.17
CA TYR A 39 0.08 -6.46 7.72
C TYR A 39 -0.70 -5.37 8.47
N LEU A 40 -0.02 -4.61 9.34
CA LEU A 40 -0.63 -3.50 10.08
C LEU A 40 -1.03 -2.34 9.17
N ALA A 41 -0.26 -2.07 8.12
CA ALA A 41 -0.57 -1.03 7.14
C ALA A 41 -1.91 -1.32 6.44
N ASN A 42 -2.06 -2.49 5.82
CA ASN A 42 -3.29 -2.86 5.12
C ASN A 42 -4.48 -3.05 6.07
N LEU A 43 -4.27 -3.67 7.24
CA LEU A 43 -5.31 -3.80 8.24
C LEU A 43 -5.89 -2.44 8.65
N GLY A 44 -5.02 -1.47 8.92
CA GLY A 44 -5.42 -0.11 9.28
C GLY A 44 -6.00 0.69 8.13
N LEU A 45 -5.42 0.56 6.95
CA LEU A 45 -5.82 1.23 5.71
C LEU A 45 -7.26 0.84 5.33
N VAL A 46 -7.52 -0.45 5.16
CA VAL A 46 -8.85 -0.94 4.75
C VAL A 46 -9.90 -0.63 5.83
N ALA A 47 -9.56 -0.85 7.11
CA ALA A 47 -10.48 -0.56 8.20
C ALA A 47 -10.81 0.94 8.36
N ALA A 48 -9.89 1.83 7.97
CA ALA A 48 -10.08 3.27 8.05
C ALA A 48 -10.82 3.87 6.85
N LEU A 49 -10.62 3.32 5.63
CA LEU A 49 -11.23 3.83 4.40
C LEU A 49 -12.58 3.20 4.10
N ALA A 50 -12.71 1.90 4.36
CA ALA A 50 -14.01 1.25 4.31
C ALA A 50 -14.78 1.52 5.60
N GLY A 51 -15.90 1.07 5.84
CA GLY A 51 -16.65 1.26 7.08
C GLY A 51 -18.07 0.72 6.92
N ARG A 52 -18.85 0.81 7.97
CA ARG A 52 -20.27 0.42 7.88
C ARG A 52 -20.96 1.21 6.77
N GLY A 53 -21.64 0.51 5.86
CA GLY A 53 -22.31 1.08 4.70
C GLY A 53 -21.40 1.23 3.46
N GLY A 54 -20.11 0.94 3.58
CA GLY A 54 -19.19 0.80 2.45
C GLY A 54 -19.13 -0.64 1.94
N THR A 55 -18.50 -0.84 0.78
CA THR A 55 -18.24 -2.16 0.17
C THR A 55 -16.78 -2.27 -0.22
N VAL A 56 -16.14 -3.38 0.18
CA VAL A 56 -14.79 -3.75 -0.22
C VAL A 56 -14.88 -4.84 -1.29
N PHE A 57 -14.31 -4.60 -2.45
CA PHE A 57 -14.13 -5.58 -3.52
C PHE A 57 -12.72 -6.11 -3.44
N SER A 58 -12.56 -7.41 -3.24
CA SER A 58 -11.27 -8.06 -3.02
C SER A 58 -11.03 -9.16 -4.04
N ASP A 59 -9.85 -9.18 -4.65
CA ASP A 59 -9.41 -10.34 -5.41
C ASP A 59 -9.32 -11.57 -4.49
N GLU A 60 -9.72 -12.75 -4.99
CA GLU A 60 -9.78 -13.98 -4.19
C GLU A 60 -8.40 -14.45 -3.69
N LEU A 61 -7.31 -14.08 -4.38
CA LEU A 61 -5.95 -14.43 -4.01
C LEU A 61 -5.22 -13.34 -3.23
N ASN A 62 -5.91 -12.27 -2.84
CA ASN A 62 -5.32 -11.22 -2.02
C ASN A 62 -4.74 -11.76 -0.72
N HIS A 63 -3.66 -11.13 -0.27
CA HIS A 63 -3.00 -11.45 1.00
C HIS A 63 -3.96 -11.33 2.20
N ALA A 64 -3.77 -12.18 3.22
CA ALA A 64 -4.61 -12.26 4.41
C ALA A 64 -4.85 -10.91 5.11
N CYS A 65 -3.92 -9.97 5.03
CA CYS A 65 -4.07 -8.63 5.63
C CYS A 65 -5.26 -7.85 5.03
N PHE A 66 -5.59 -8.04 3.75
CA PHE A 66 -6.79 -7.46 3.14
C PHE A 66 -8.05 -8.12 3.66
N ILE A 67 -8.05 -9.45 3.78
CA ILE A 67 -9.19 -10.22 4.31
C ILE A 67 -9.51 -9.75 5.74
N ASP A 68 -8.50 -9.64 6.59
CA ASP A 68 -8.68 -9.24 7.98
C ASP A 68 -9.02 -7.75 8.11
N GLY A 69 -8.42 -6.89 7.27
CA GLY A 69 -8.77 -5.47 7.19
C GLY A 69 -10.22 -5.25 6.78
N ALA A 70 -10.69 -5.99 5.77
CA ALA A 70 -12.07 -5.94 5.31
C ALA A 70 -13.06 -6.40 6.40
N ARG A 71 -12.76 -7.49 7.10
CA ARG A 71 -13.56 -7.96 8.25
C ARG A 71 -13.61 -6.92 9.38
N LEU A 72 -12.47 -6.35 9.71
CA LEU A 72 -12.36 -5.33 10.78
C LEU A 72 -13.12 -4.04 10.42
N SER A 73 -13.20 -3.68 9.15
CA SER A 73 -13.90 -2.48 8.66
C SER A 73 -15.41 -2.54 8.89
N ARG A 74 -16.00 -3.75 8.96
CA ARG A 74 -17.44 -4.01 9.01
C ARG A 74 -18.19 -3.53 7.76
N ALA A 75 -17.50 -3.32 6.66
CA ALA A 75 -18.07 -3.10 5.34
C ALA A 75 -18.63 -4.42 4.76
N GLU A 76 -19.48 -4.32 3.76
CA GLU A 76 -19.79 -5.46 2.92
C GLU A 76 -18.51 -5.89 2.17
N VAL A 77 -18.28 -7.21 2.08
CA VAL A 77 -17.12 -7.75 1.36
C VAL A 77 -17.63 -8.56 0.16
N ARG A 78 -17.19 -8.19 -1.03
CA ARG A 78 -17.45 -8.89 -2.27
C ARG A 78 -16.12 -9.38 -2.84
N VAL A 79 -15.96 -10.70 -2.91
CA VAL A 79 -14.78 -11.33 -3.47
C VAL A 79 -15.04 -11.64 -4.93
N TYR A 80 -14.15 -11.19 -5.83
CA TYR A 80 -14.21 -11.51 -7.25
C TYR A 80 -13.15 -12.56 -7.61
N PRO A 81 -13.40 -13.41 -8.64
CA PRO A 81 -12.42 -14.40 -9.08
C PRO A 81 -11.11 -13.72 -9.51
N HIS A 82 -10.00 -14.42 -9.28
CA HIS A 82 -8.68 -13.89 -9.54
C HIS A 82 -8.53 -13.26 -10.93
N LEU A 83 -8.18 -11.97 -10.95
CA LEU A 83 -7.99 -11.12 -12.14
C LEU A 83 -9.23 -11.02 -13.07
N ASP A 84 -10.42 -11.47 -12.64
CA ASP A 84 -11.66 -11.36 -13.45
C ASP A 84 -12.24 -9.94 -13.37
N LEU A 85 -11.75 -9.06 -14.24
CA LEU A 85 -12.22 -7.68 -14.35
C LEU A 85 -13.68 -7.59 -14.78
N THR A 86 -14.20 -8.57 -15.55
CA THR A 86 -15.60 -8.61 -15.97
C THR A 86 -16.52 -8.88 -14.79
N ALA A 87 -16.14 -9.79 -13.90
CA ALA A 87 -16.87 -10.02 -12.66
C ALA A 87 -16.83 -8.81 -11.75
N LEU A 88 -15.64 -8.19 -11.58
CA LEU A 88 -15.47 -6.98 -10.78
C LEU A 88 -16.34 -5.83 -11.30
N GLU A 89 -16.35 -5.58 -12.62
CA GLU A 89 -17.15 -4.50 -13.22
C GLU A 89 -18.65 -4.69 -12.96
N ARG A 90 -19.16 -5.92 -13.12
CA ARG A 90 -20.56 -6.24 -12.78
C ARG A 90 -20.86 -5.97 -11.31
N MET A 91 -19.98 -6.41 -10.40
CA MET A 91 -20.16 -6.18 -8.96
C MET A 91 -20.13 -4.69 -8.60
N LEU A 92 -19.28 -3.89 -9.25
CA LEU A 92 -19.20 -2.44 -9.05
C LEU A 92 -20.45 -1.73 -9.56
N ALA A 93 -20.96 -2.14 -10.74
CA ALA A 93 -22.19 -1.58 -11.35
C ALA A 93 -23.42 -1.85 -10.49
N ASP A 94 -23.53 -3.06 -9.90
CA ASP A 94 -24.63 -3.46 -9.05
C ASP A 94 -24.53 -2.94 -7.60
N CYS A 95 -23.48 -2.20 -7.28
CA CYS A 95 -23.23 -1.72 -5.92
C CYS A 95 -23.78 -0.30 -5.71
N ALA A 96 -24.82 -0.20 -4.88
CA ALA A 96 -25.40 1.10 -4.47
C ALA A 96 -24.68 1.75 -3.27
N SER A 97 -23.64 1.13 -2.74
CA SER A 97 -22.89 1.68 -1.61
C SER A 97 -22.25 3.04 -1.96
N PRO A 98 -22.32 4.04 -1.07
CA PRO A 98 -21.69 5.34 -1.29
C PRO A 98 -20.15 5.29 -1.20
N GLY A 99 -19.60 4.28 -0.52
CA GLY A 99 -18.15 4.09 -0.37
C GLY A 99 -17.72 2.76 -0.96
N LYS A 100 -16.98 2.79 -2.06
CA LYS A 100 -16.47 1.61 -2.76
C LYS A 100 -14.95 1.58 -2.68
N LEU A 101 -14.39 0.46 -2.27
CA LEU A 101 -12.96 0.22 -2.17
C LEU A 101 -12.60 -1.07 -2.93
N VAL A 102 -11.82 -0.97 -3.98
CA VAL A 102 -11.21 -2.13 -4.65
C VAL A 102 -9.82 -2.35 -4.04
N ALA A 103 -9.55 -3.56 -3.57
CA ALA A 103 -8.28 -3.96 -3.00
C ALA A 103 -7.64 -5.06 -3.84
N SER A 104 -6.37 -4.89 -4.20
CA SER A 104 -5.60 -5.88 -4.96
C SER A 104 -4.13 -5.88 -4.56
N ASP A 105 -3.55 -7.07 -4.43
CA ASP A 105 -2.11 -7.22 -4.53
C ASP A 105 -1.67 -6.76 -5.92
N ALA A 106 -0.54 -6.06 -6.03
CA ALA A 106 0.02 -5.65 -7.31
C ALA A 106 0.80 -6.77 -7.97
N VAL A 107 1.49 -7.56 -7.14
CA VAL A 107 2.17 -8.81 -7.53
C VAL A 107 1.76 -9.86 -6.52
N PHE A 108 1.07 -10.89 -6.97
CA PHE A 108 0.57 -11.96 -6.10
C PHE A 108 1.71 -12.88 -5.66
N SER A 109 1.82 -13.08 -4.35
CA SER A 109 3.02 -13.67 -3.72
C SER A 109 3.27 -15.14 -4.09
N MET A 110 2.23 -15.91 -4.36
CA MET A 110 2.33 -17.35 -4.62
C MET A 110 2.53 -17.67 -6.10
N ASP A 111 1.81 -16.98 -6.98
CA ASP A 111 1.79 -17.27 -8.41
C ASP A 111 2.70 -16.33 -9.21
N GLY A 112 3.01 -15.15 -8.64
CA GLY A 112 3.87 -14.15 -9.28
C GLY A 112 3.17 -13.29 -10.33
N ASP A 113 1.87 -13.43 -10.48
CA ASP A 113 1.06 -12.66 -11.41
C ASP A 113 1.10 -11.18 -11.08
N ILE A 114 1.10 -10.35 -12.09
CA ILE A 114 0.99 -8.89 -11.95
C ILE A 114 -0.44 -8.48 -12.23
N ALA A 115 -1.08 -7.81 -11.27
CA ALA A 115 -2.42 -7.29 -11.43
C ALA A 115 -2.50 -6.27 -12.59
N PRO A 116 -3.57 -6.26 -13.39
CA PRO A 116 -3.79 -5.32 -14.47
C PRO A 116 -4.22 -3.95 -13.89
N LEU A 117 -3.28 -3.26 -13.24
CA LEU A 117 -3.55 -2.03 -12.49
C LEU A 117 -4.13 -0.89 -13.34
N PRO A 118 -3.75 -0.69 -14.62
CA PRO A 118 -4.39 0.32 -15.46
C PRO A 118 -5.88 0.08 -15.65
N GLU A 119 -6.29 -1.16 -15.89
CA GLU A 119 -7.67 -1.57 -16.10
C GLU A 119 -8.45 -1.51 -14.78
N LEU A 120 -7.85 -1.95 -13.66
CA LEU A 120 -8.44 -1.80 -12.33
C LEU A 120 -8.70 -0.33 -11.99
N LEU A 121 -7.75 0.55 -12.28
CA LEU A 121 -7.89 1.99 -12.08
C LEU A 121 -9.02 2.56 -12.93
N ALA A 122 -9.10 2.19 -14.20
CA ALA A 122 -10.16 2.64 -15.10
C ALA A 122 -11.55 2.22 -14.60
N LEU A 123 -11.70 1.01 -14.06
CA LEU A 123 -12.94 0.56 -13.41
C LEU A 123 -13.24 1.40 -12.15
N CYS A 124 -12.25 1.63 -11.30
CA CYS A 124 -12.42 2.43 -10.09
C CYS A 124 -12.87 3.85 -10.41
N GLU A 125 -12.26 4.49 -11.41
CA GLU A 125 -12.62 5.85 -11.84
C GLU A 125 -14.05 5.91 -12.42
N ARG A 126 -14.43 4.91 -13.22
CA ARG A 126 -15.77 4.82 -13.83
C ARG A 126 -16.88 4.62 -12.78
N HIS A 127 -16.62 3.86 -11.73
CA HIS A 127 -17.60 3.49 -10.72
C HIS A 127 -17.47 4.24 -9.40
N ASP A 128 -16.70 5.34 -9.37
CA ASP A 128 -16.45 6.16 -8.17
C ASP A 128 -15.93 5.34 -6.98
N ALA A 129 -14.93 4.49 -7.24
CA ALA A 129 -14.28 3.66 -6.25
C ALA A 129 -12.84 4.10 -5.97
N TRP A 130 -12.33 3.79 -4.78
CA TRP A 130 -10.90 3.88 -4.45
C TRP A 130 -10.20 2.60 -4.87
N LEU A 131 -8.94 2.70 -5.30
CA LEU A 131 -8.06 1.57 -5.57
C LEU A 131 -6.96 1.50 -4.52
N VAL A 132 -6.97 0.45 -3.71
CA VAL A 132 -5.88 0.11 -2.79
C VAL A 132 -4.98 -0.91 -3.46
N VAL A 133 -3.70 -0.57 -3.58
CA VAL A 133 -2.66 -1.38 -4.23
C VAL A 133 -1.64 -1.82 -3.18
N ASP A 134 -1.55 -3.12 -2.92
CA ASP A 134 -0.45 -3.71 -2.14
C ASP A 134 0.70 -4.07 -3.06
N ASP A 135 1.74 -3.26 -3.06
CA ASP A 135 2.94 -3.46 -3.86
C ASP A 135 4.11 -4.04 -3.04
N ALA A 136 3.80 -4.89 -2.07
CA ALA A 136 4.80 -5.50 -1.21
C ALA A 136 5.87 -6.29 -2.00
N HIS A 137 5.54 -6.82 -3.16
CA HIS A 137 6.44 -7.61 -4.01
C HIS A 137 7.02 -6.82 -5.19
N GLY A 138 6.37 -5.75 -5.64
CA GLY A 138 6.87 -4.92 -6.74
C GLY A 138 7.74 -3.74 -6.28
N PHE A 139 7.49 -3.20 -5.09
CA PHE A 139 8.30 -2.12 -4.50
C PHE A 139 9.77 -2.53 -4.37
N GLY A 140 10.67 -1.72 -4.90
CA GLY A 140 12.11 -1.99 -4.94
C GLY A 140 12.56 -2.93 -6.06
N VAL A 141 11.62 -3.55 -6.80
CA VAL A 141 11.87 -4.55 -7.85
C VAL A 141 11.42 -4.06 -9.23
N LEU A 142 10.16 -3.66 -9.34
CA LEU A 142 9.55 -3.24 -10.61
C LEU A 142 9.60 -1.72 -10.80
N GLY A 143 9.39 -1.32 -12.04
CA GLY A 143 9.39 0.09 -12.44
C GLY A 143 10.77 0.74 -12.49
N GLU A 144 10.83 1.91 -13.06
CA GLU A 144 12.06 2.71 -13.17
C GLU A 144 12.62 3.02 -11.77
N GLY A 145 13.87 2.70 -11.54
CA GLY A 145 14.55 2.91 -10.26
C GLY A 145 13.96 2.10 -9.10
N GLY A 146 13.18 1.03 -9.37
CA GLY A 146 12.55 0.21 -8.33
C GLY A 146 11.35 0.88 -7.65
N ARG A 147 10.71 1.85 -8.31
CA ARG A 147 9.58 2.61 -7.72
C ARG A 147 8.27 1.84 -7.60
N GLY A 148 8.27 0.57 -8.01
CA GLY A 148 7.12 -0.32 -7.89
C GLY A 148 6.22 -0.35 -9.12
N THR A 149 5.07 -1.01 -8.96
CA THR A 149 4.16 -1.32 -10.06
C THR A 149 3.47 -0.09 -10.66
N LEU A 150 3.19 0.95 -9.90
CA LEU A 150 2.64 2.20 -10.47
C LEU A 150 3.59 2.81 -11.48
N ALA A 151 4.90 2.82 -11.18
CA ALA A 151 5.92 3.29 -12.09
C ALA A 151 6.15 2.32 -13.27
N HIS A 152 5.96 1.02 -13.06
CA HIS A 152 6.02 0.00 -14.10
C HIS A 152 4.96 0.23 -15.19
N PHE A 153 3.74 0.56 -14.79
CA PHE A 153 2.64 0.84 -15.70
C PHE A 153 2.54 2.32 -16.12
N GLY A 154 3.28 3.22 -15.48
CA GLY A 154 3.19 4.65 -15.75
C GLY A 154 1.85 5.27 -15.36
N ILE A 155 1.17 4.74 -14.34
CA ILE A 155 -0.13 5.21 -13.88
C ILE A 155 -0.03 6.10 -12.64
N ALA A 156 -0.92 7.10 -12.56
CA ALA A 156 -1.09 7.96 -11.40
C ALA A 156 -2.55 8.44 -11.34
N SER A 157 -3.14 8.42 -10.16
CA SER A 157 -4.49 8.94 -9.91
C SER A 157 -4.64 9.30 -8.43
N PRO A 158 -5.38 10.34 -8.07
CA PRO A 158 -5.71 10.64 -6.68
C PRO A 158 -6.54 9.54 -6.01
N ARG A 159 -7.14 8.64 -6.79
CA ARG A 159 -7.92 7.50 -6.28
C ARG A 159 -7.06 6.30 -5.87
N ILE A 160 -5.76 6.34 -6.12
CA ILE A 160 -4.85 5.25 -5.71
C ILE A 160 -4.37 5.50 -4.29
N VAL A 161 -4.50 4.46 -3.46
CA VAL A 161 -3.83 4.37 -2.17
C VAL A 161 -2.85 3.22 -2.24
N TYR A 162 -1.58 3.55 -2.24
CA TYR A 162 -0.47 2.63 -2.46
C TYR A 162 0.13 2.17 -1.14
N MET A 163 0.35 0.88 -0.98
CA MET A 163 1.12 0.31 0.13
C MET A 163 2.38 -0.37 -0.39
N GLY A 164 3.51 -0.11 0.26
CA GLY A 164 4.76 -0.80 0.02
C GLY A 164 5.36 -1.34 1.32
N THR A 165 6.04 -2.49 1.26
CA THR A 165 6.74 -3.05 2.43
C THR A 165 8.22 -2.73 2.41
N LEU A 166 8.77 -2.54 3.60
CA LEU A 166 10.17 -2.19 3.82
C LEU A 166 11.00 -3.35 4.39
N GLY A 167 10.36 -4.51 4.54
CA GLY A 167 10.99 -5.74 5.03
C GLY A 167 11.44 -6.71 3.93
N LYS A 168 11.09 -6.44 2.66
CA LYS A 168 11.45 -7.29 1.50
C LYS A 168 12.63 -6.65 0.74
N ALA A 169 12.40 -6.06 -0.43
CA ALA A 169 13.48 -5.47 -1.24
C ALA A 169 14.26 -4.35 -0.52
N ALA A 170 13.60 -3.57 0.33
CA ALA A 170 14.30 -2.55 1.13
C ALA A 170 15.17 -3.12 2.27
N GLY A 171 15.03 -4.41 2.62
CA GLY A 171 15.97 -5.12 3.50
C GLY A 171 16.01 -4.65 4.96
N VAL A 172 14.99 -3.94 5.45
CA VAL A 172 14.96 -3.45 6.84
C VAL A 172 13.72 -3.95 7.57
N HIS A 173 12.72 -3.10 7.80
CA HIS A 173 11.49 -3.48 8.50
C HIS A 173 10.43 -2.40 8.33
N GLY A 174 9.15 -2.81 8.43
CA GLY A 174 8.03 -1.89 8.36
C GLY A 174 7.36 -1.87 7.00
N ALA A 175 6.48 -0.90 6.83
CA ALA A 175 5.75 -0.63 5.61
C ALA A 175 5.37 0.85 5.53
N PHE A 176 4.83 1.27 4.42
CA PHE A 176 4.27 2.61 4.28
C PHE A 176 3.02 2.58 3.41
N VAL A 177 2.15 3.56 3.65
CA VAL A 177 1.03 3.87 2.77
C VAL A 177 1.27 5.24 2.19
N ALA A 178 1.07 5.40 0.89
CA ALA A 178 1.22 6.66 0.18
C ALA A 178 0.00 6.95 -0.70
N GLY A 179 -0.32 8.22 -0.90
CA GLY A 179 -1.48 8.65 -1.69
C GLY A 179 -1.75 10.14 -1.53
N ASP A 180 -3.00 10.52 -1.83
CA ASP A 180 -3.47 11.89 -1.65
C ASP A 180 -3.31 12.39 -0.20
N GLU A 181 -3.03 13.68 -0.03
CA GLU A 181 -2.79 14.26 1.30
C GLU A 181 -3.98 14.09 2.25
N ALA A 182 -5.21 14.24 1.75
CA ALA A 182 -6.41 14.09 2.56
C ALA A 182 -6.60 12.64 3.03
N VAL A 183 -6.28 11.66 2.18
CA VAL A 183 -6.32 10.24 2.53
C VAL A 183 -5.30 9.93 3.62
N ILE A 184 -4.08 10.39 3.45
CA ILE A 184 -3.02 10.15 4.46
C ILE A 184 -3.35 10.83 5.78
N GLU A 185 -3.89 12.07 5.76
CA GLU A 185 -4.34 12.73 6.98
C GLU A 185 -5.48 11.98 7.66
N TRP A 186 -6.43 11.46 6.88
CA TRP A 186 -7.49 10.59 7.41
C TRP A 186 -6.93 9.34 8.10
N LEU A 187 -5.92 8.70 7.50
CA LEU A 187 -5.27 7.53 8.11
C LEU A 187 -4.57 7.86 9.43
N VAL A 188 -3.90 9.03 9.52
CA VAL A 188 -3.29 9.50 10.77
C VAL A 188 -4.33 9.58 11.89
N GLN A 189 -5.57 9.96 11.58
CA GLN A 189 -6.65 10.11 12.56
C GLN A 189 -7.41 8.80 12.84
N ARG A 190 -7.47 7.88 11.87
CA ARG A 190 -8.41 6.75 11.89
C ARG A 190 -7.77 5.37 11.87
N ALA A 191 -6.57 5.22 11.33
CA ALA A 191 -5.90 3.93 11.26
C ALA A 191 -5.43 3.50 12.65
N ARG A 192 -6.21 2.64 13.32
CA ARG A 192 -5.90 2.19 14.69
C ARG A 192 -4.53 1.54 14.82
N THR A 193 -4.07 0.88 13.75
CA THR A 193 -2.74 0.24 13.66
C THR A 193 -1.59 1.24 13.47
N TYR A 194 -1.89 2.53 13.30
CA TYR A 194 -0.96 3.65 13.37
C TYR A 194 -1.08 4.41 14.69
N VAL A 195 -2.31 4.68 15.13
CA VAL A 195 -2.61 5.53 16.28
C VAL A 195 -2.11 4.94 17.60
N PHE A 196 -2.36 3.64 17.82
CA PHE A 196 -2.17 3.02 19.13
C PHE A 196 -0.83 2.29 19.34
N PRO A 197 -0.20 1.67 18.33
CA PRO A 197 1.09 1.02 18.52
C PRO A 197 2.19 2.01 18.89
N THR A 198 3.16 1.52 19.65
CA THR A 198 4.43 2.23 19.84
C THR A 198 5.06 2.49 18.49
N ALA A 199 5.58 3.69 18.26
CA ALA A 199 6.26 4.05 17.02
C ALA A 199 7.50 3.16 16.78
N THR A 200 7.89 3.03 15.54
CA THR A 200 9.14 2.33 15.20
C THR A 200 10.35 3.07 15.76
N PRO A 201 11.40 2.36 16.20
CA PRO A 201 12.61 3.02 16.67
C PRO A 201 13.23 3.95 15.60
N PRO A 202 13.67 5.16 15.96
CA PRO A 202 14.29 6.12 15.01
C PRO A 202 15.45 5.53 14.20
N LEU A 203 16.18 4.57 14.76
CA LEU A 203 17.24 3.85 14.07
C LEU A 203 16.79 3.18 12.77
N LEU A 204 15.59 2.57 12.78
CA LEU A 204 15.03 1.94 11.58
C LEU A 204 14.69 2.99 10.51
N ALA A 205 14.19 4.15 10.89
CA ALA A 205 13.92 5.23 9.94
C ALA A 205 15.21 5.74 9.27
N VAL A 206 16.31 5.87 10.01
CA VAL A 206 17.63 6.24 9.44
C VAL A 206 18.13 5.15 8.48
N ALA A 207 18.05 3.87 8.88
CA ALA A 207 18.46 2.75 8.03
C ALA A 207 17.63 2.69 6.73
N LEU A 208 16.31 2.97 6.81
CA LEU A 208 15.42 2.99 5.66
C LEU A 208 15.73 4.12 4.69
N VAL A 209 16.11 5.31 5.17
CA VAL A 209 16.53 6.40 4.29
C VAL A 209 17.76 5.97 3.47
N LYS A 210 18.74 5.29 4.11
CA LYS A 210 19.91 4.76 3.39
C LYS A 210 19.52 3.62 2.44
N SER A 211 18.64 2.74 2.85
CA SER A 211 18.15 1.65 2.01
C SER A 211 17.48 2.18 0.72
N LEU A 212 16.65 3.21 0.83
CA LEU A 212 16.01 3.84 -0.34
C LEU A 212 17.03 4.43 -1.31
N GLU A 213 18.11 5.00 -0.81
CA GLU A 213 19.22 5.48 -1.65
C GLU A 213 19.86 4.31 -2.44
N LEU A 214 20.13 3.18 -1.77
CA LEU A 214 20.68 1.99 -2.43
C LEU A 214 19.69 1.40 -3.47
N VAL A 215 18.42 1.31 -3.15
CA VAL A 215 17.39 0.88 -4.12
C VAL A 215 17.38 1.78 -5.35
N GLU A 216 17.53 3.08 -5.18
CA GLU A 216 17.51 4.05 -6.28
C GLU A 216 18.76 3.98 -7.16
N THR A 217 19.93 3.78 -6.55
CA THR A 217 21.23 3.91 -7.23
C THR A 217 21.82 2.57 -7.72
N GLU A 218 21.46 1.45 -7.10
CA GLU A 218 22.08 0.15 -7.39
C GLU A 218 21.22 -0.71 -8.34
N GLU A 219 21.00 -0.22 -9.58
CA GLU A 219 20.22 -0.92 -10.62
C GLU A 219 20.77 -2.33 -10.93
N HIS A 220 22.07 -2.55 -10.76
CA HIS A 220 22.71 -3.85 -11.03
C HIS A 220 22.10 -4.99 -10.19
N ARG A 221 21.54 -4.70 -9.00
CA ARG A 221 20.86 -5.71 -8.17
C ARG A 221 19.57 -6.18 -8.80
N ARG A 222 18.78 -5.28 -9.38
CA ARG A 222 17.54 -5.62 -10.11
C ARG A 222 17.86 -6.35 -11.41
N GLN A 223 18.92 -5.95 -12.13
CA GLN A 223 19.39 -6.66 -13.31
C GLN A 223 19.78 -8.10 -12.97
N ARG A 224 20.56 -8.29 -11.90
CA ARG A 224 20.91 -9.63 -11.42
C ARG A 224 19.68 -10.46 -11.06
N LEU A 225 18.68 -9.87 -10.38
CA LEU A 225 17.43 -10.57 -10.07
C LEU A 225 16.72 -11.04 -11.33
N ARG A 226 16.59 -10.19 -12.35
CA ARG A 226 15.98 -10.55 -13.65
C ARG A 226 16.69 -11.74 -14.28
N THR A 227 18.03 -11.69 -14.36
CA THR A 227 18.84 -12.81 -14.91
C THR A 227 18.66 -14.11 -14.13
N LEU A 228 18.33 -14.05 -12.83
CA LEU A 228 18.10 -15.25 -12.03
C LEU A 228 16.68 -15.83 -12.17
N ILE A 229 15.74 -15.02 -12.67
CA ILE A 229 14.35 -15.42 -12.93
C ILE A 229 14.25 -16.09 -14.32
N GLU A 230 15.04 -15.66 -15.30
CA GLU A 230 15.17 -16.25 -16.64
C GLU A 230 15.92 -17.58 -16.61
#